data_09633d6902b5fd78e9bd07a005f59ac2
#
_entry.id   09633d6902b5fd78e9bd07a005f59ac2
#
_cell.length_a   1.000
_cell.length_b   1.000
_cell.length_c   1.000
_cell.angle_alpha   90.00
_cell.angle_beta   90.00
_cell.angle_gamma   90.00
#
_symmetry.space_group_name_H-M   'P 1'
#
loop_
_entity.id
_entity.type
_entity.pdbx_description
1 polymer ?
#
loop_
_entity_poly.entity_id
_entity_poly.type
_entity_poly.pdbx_seq_one_letter_code
_entity_poly.pdbx_strand_id
1 'polypeptide(L)'
;ASIIGIVLGAVMVVFGILWGNGVSALQNFVDVPSIIITLGGSLAGLIASNTLKDFLNNFKGVGLAFKDPKYDNGSTIAKIIELSNVARKEGLLALEEVAQNLDDEFMKKGILLIVDGTEPELVRGILETELMNMDERHRSVAGFFETWAALGPAWGMIGTLIGLVNMLKDLQDSSAIGPSMATALLTTLYGSLIANWFCTPIANKLKEQNSIEYQLKEIVIEGLLSIQAGENPRVIEEKLKSFLAPASRNALSTEEGGGEA
;
A
#
# COMPACT_ATOMS: atom_id res chain seq x y z
N ALA A 1 6.05 0.32 11.62
CA ALA A 1 6.17 1.78 11.49
C ALA A 1 4.78 2.45 11.41
N SER A 2 3.85 1.99 10.56
CA SER A 2 2.57 2.68 10.29
C SER A 2 1.65 2.78 11.52
N ILE A 3 1.52 1.70 12.30
CA ILE A 3 0.70 1.71 13.54
C ILE A 3 1.26 2.73 14.55
N ILE A 4 2.57 2.77 14.71
CA ILE A 4 3.24 3.71 15.63
C ILE A 4 2.95 5.15 15.22
N GLY A 5 3.01 5.47 13.93
CA GLY A 5 2.72 6.81 13.41
C GLY A 5 1.28 7.24 13.66
N ILE A 6 0.32 6.36 13.40
CA ILE A 6 -1.12 6.64 13.64
C ILE A 6 -1.40 6.82 15.14
N VAL A 7 -0.87 5.94 15.98
CA VAL A 7 -1.03 6.04 17.44
C VAL A 7 -0.38 7.31 17.99
N LEU A 8 0.83 7.64 17.53
CA LEU A 8 1.52 8.87 17.94
C LEU A 8 0.72 10.11 17.53
N GLY A 9 0.17 10.13 16.31
CA GLY A 9 -0.71 11.21 15.86
C GLY A 9 -1.95 11.36 16.74
N ALA A 10 -2.61 10.22 17.12
CA ALA A 10 -3.73 10.24 18.05
C ALA A 10 -3.35 10.86 19.40
N VAL A 11 -2.23 10.38 19.97
CA VAL A 11 -1.73 10.87 21.26
C VAL A 11 -1.45 12.37 21.21
N MET A 12 -0.83 12.86 20.13
CA MET A 12 -0.52 14.29 19.98
C MET A 12 -1.79 15.14 19.87
N VAL A 13 -2.78 14.71 19.08
CA VAL A 13 -4.06 15.43 18.95
C VAL A 13 -4.80 15.45 20.29
N VAL A 14 -4.95 14.29 20.96
CA VAL A 14 -5.60 14.20 22.27
C VAL A 14 -4.85 15.02 23.31
N PHE A 15 -3.52 14.92 23.36
CA PHE A 15 -2.70 15.70 24.27
C PHE A 15 -2.86 17.22 24.06
N GLY A 16 -2.90 17.67 22.79
CA GLY A 16 -3.14 19.06 22.44
C GLY A 16 -4.51 19.57 22.92
N ILE A 17 -5.55 18.73 22.82
CA ILE A 17 -6.89 19.06 23.32
C ILE A 17 -6.91 19.15 24.87
N LEU A 18 -6.23 18.24 25.54
CA LEU A 18 -6.21 18.15 27.00
C LEU A 18 -5.34 19.21 27.66
N TRP A 19 -4.33 19.73 26.95
CA TRP A 19 -3.38 20.68 27.50
C TRP A 19 -4.06 21.97 27.95
N GLY A 20 -4.12 22.18 29.25
CA GLY A 20 -4.76 23.36 29.86
C GLY A 20 -6.28 23.31 30.01
N ASN A 21 -6.98 22.36 29.36
CA ASN A 21 -8.45 22.33 29.35
C ASN A 21 -9.07 21.16 30.14
N GLY A 22 -8.25 20.16 30.52
CA GLY A 22 -8.72 18.97 31.24
C GLY A 22 -9.50 17.98 30.38
N VAL A 23 -9.84 16.82 30.97
CA VAL A 23 -10.46 15.69 30.24
C VAL A 23 -11.85 16.02 29.69
N SER A 24 -12.58 16.94 30.33
CA SER A 24 -13.92 17.38 29.89
C SER A 24 -13.90 18.08 28.53
N ALA A 25 -12.75 18.64 28.13
CA ALA A 25 -12.61 19.30 26.82
C ALA A 25 -12.83 18.34 25.62
N LEU A 26 -12.62 17.04 25.78
CA LEU A 26 -12.87 16.07 24.72
C LEU A 26 -14.34 16.05 24.28
N GLN A 27 -15.28 16.34 25.17
CA GLN A 27 -16.69 16.36 24.82
C GLN A 27 -17.02 17.48 23.82
N ASN A 28 -16.28 18.59 23.83
CA ASN A 28 -16.46 19.69 22.90
C ASN A 28 -16.11 19.32 21.45
N PHE A 29 -15.38 18.22 21.27
CA PHE A 29 -14.99 17.71 19.95
C PHE A 29 -15.86 16.55 19.48
N VAL A 30 -17.01 16.31 20.14
CA VAL A 30 -17.98 15.29 19.73
C VAL A 30 -19.30 15.98 19.39
N ASP A 31 -19.58 16.11 18.10
CA ASP A 31 -20.81 16.70 17.56
C ASP A 31 -21.44 15.72 16.56
N VAL A 32 -22.64 15.21 16.92
CA VAL A 32 -23.31 14.17 16.13
C VAL A 32 -23.68 14.65 14.72
N PRO A 33 -24.25 15.86 14.53
CA PRO A 33 -24.49 16.42 13.18
C PRO A 33 -23.24 16.47 12.33
N SER A 34 -22.12 16.93 12.88
CA SER A 34 -20.84 17.01 12.18
C SER A 34 -20.32 15.64 11.74
N ILE A 35 -20.47 14.61 12.60
CA ILE A 35 -20.09 13.23 12.25
C ILE A 35 -20.95 12.71 11.10
N ILE A 36 -22.28 12.90 11.17
CA ILE A 36 -23.19 12.43 10.12
C ILE A 36 -22.88 13.11 8.78
N ILE A 37 -22.69 14.42 8.78
CA ILE A 37 -22.40 15.17 7.54
C ILE A 37 -21.07 14.73 6.96
N THR A 38 -20.00 14.72 7.73
CA THR A 38 -18.65 14.52 7.20
C THR A 38 -18.36 13.04 6.95
N LEU A 39 -18.51 12.19 7.97
CA LEU A 39 -18.23 10.75 7.83
C LEU A 39 -19.29 10.08 6.96
N GLY A 40 -20.58 10.31 7.27
CA GLY A 40 -21.68 9.73 6.51
C GLY A 40 -21.68 10.20 5.06
N GLY A 41 -21.52 11.50 4.83
CA GLY A 41 -21.45 12.08 3.50
C GLY A 41 -20.26 11.58 2.67
N SER A 42 -19.06 11.56 3.24
CA SER A 42 -17.86 11.06 2.54
C SER A 42 -17.97 9.57 2.22
N LEU A 43 -18.51 8.74 3.12
CA LEU A 43 -18.77 7.33 2.84
C LEU A 43 -19.84 7.14 1.77
N ALA A 44 -20.92 7.93 1.79
CA ALA A 44 -21.95 7.88 0.75
C ALA A 44 -21.37 8.25 -0.64
N GLY A 45 -20.52 9.29 -0.70
CA GLY A 45 -19.80 9.64 -1.94
C GLY A 45 -18.87 8.54 -2.41
N LEU A 46 -18.20 7.86 -1.50
CA LEU A 46 -17.31 6.74 -1.80
C LEU A 46 -18.09 5.52 -2.32
N ILE A 47 -19.26 5.21 -1.72
CA ILE A 47 -20.14 4.15 -2.21
C ILE A 47 -20.68 4.49 -3.60
N ALA A 48 -21.06 5.75 -3.84
CA ALA A 48 -21.54 6.20 -5.15
C ALA A 48 -20.47 6.11 -6.27
N SER A 49 -19.20 6.16 -5.90
CA SER A 49 -18.07 6.09 -6.83
C SER A 49 -17.57 4.66 -7.10
N ASN A 50 -18.09 3.65 -6.39
CA ASN A 50 -17.61 2.27 -6.47
C ASN A 50 -18.79 1.30 -6.58
N THR A 51 -18.53 0.08 -7.08
CA THR A 51 -19.52 -1.00 -6.89
C THR A 51 -19.52 -1.44 -5.41
N LEU A 52 -20.66 -1.92 -4.91
CA LEU A 52 -20.74 -2.41 -3.51
C LEU A 52 -19.72 -3.53 -3.23
N LYS A 53 -19.44 -4.36 -4.21
CA LYS A 53 -18.44 -5.43 -4.10
C LYS A 53 -17.03 -4.86 -3.93
N ASP A 54 -16.66 -3.89 -4.76
CA ASP A 54 -15.34 -3.25 -4.72
C ASP A 54 -15.19 -2.41 -3.44
N PHE A 55 -16.23 -1.70 -3.03
CA PHE A 55 -16.25 -0.97 -1.77
C PHE A 55 -15.90 -1.89 -0.58
N LEU A 56 -16.59 -3.04 -0.44
CA LEU A 56 -16.34 -3.98 0.64
C LEU A 56 -14.95 -4.64 0.55
N ASN A 57 -14.48 -4.94 -0.65
CA ASN A 57 -13.17 -5.55 -0.87
C ASN A 57 -12.03 -4.55 -0.60
N ASN A 58 -12.16 -3.33 -1.10
CA ASN A 58 -11.14 -2.29 -0.92
C ASN A 58 -11.02 -1.85 0.54
N PHE A 59 -12.14 -1.87 1.29
CA PHE A 59 -12.11 -1.59 2.73
C PHE A 59 -11.24 -2.59 3.52
N LYS A 60 -11.14 -3.83 3.07
CA LYS A 60 -10.22 -4.84 3.65
C LYS A 60 -8.74 -4.48 3.45
N GLY A 61 -8.44 -3.61 2.50
CA GLY A 61 -7.10 -3.08 2.25
C GLY A 61 -6.47 -2.35 3.44
N VAL A 62 -7.30 -1.84 4.38
CA VAL A 62 -6.81 -1.31 5.67
C VAL A 62 -5.91 -2.33 6.37
N GLY A 63 -6.36 -3.59 6.43
CA GLY A 63 -5.59 -4.67 7.07
C GLY A 63 -4.28 -4.98 6.36
N LEU A 64 -4.20 -4.78 5.05
CA LEU A 64 -2.98 -4.99 4.26
C LEU A 64 -1.94 -3.90 4.53
N ALA A 65 -2.36 -2.63 4.68
CA ALA A 65 -1.47 -1.52 4.98
C ALA A 65 -0.71 -1.70 6.32
N PHE A 66 -1.27 -2.48 7.25
CA PHE A 66 -0.65 -2.76 8.54
C PHE A 66 0.20 -4.04 8.59
N LYS A 67 0.22 -4.82 7.51
CA LYS A 67 1.13 -5.96 7.38
C LYS A 67 2.42 -5.48 6.72
N ASP A 68 3.53 -5.69 7.38
CA ASP A 68 4.83 -5.48 6.73
C ASP A 68 5.12 -6.71 5.85
N PRO A 69 5.14 -6.56 4.52
CA PRO A 69 5.49 -7.65 3.64
C PRO A 69 6.96 -8.03 3.83
N LYS A 70 7.24 -9.32 3.87
CA LYS A 70 8.60 -9.84 3.94
C LYS A 70 9.21 -9.89 2.52
N TYR A 71 9.24 -8.77 1.82
CA TYR A 71 9.90 -8.68 0.53
C TYR A 71 11.38 -8.37 0.74
N ASP A 72 12.22 -9.31 0.35
CA ASP A 72 13.68 -9.15 0.37
C ASP A 72 14.24 -9.44 -1.02
N ASN A 73 14.64 -8.38 -1.70
CA ASN A 73 15.23 -8.47 -3.03
C ASN A 73 16.52 -9.28 -3.02
N GLY A 74 17.30 -9.24 -1.92
CA GLY A 74 18.55 -9.98 -1.77
C GLY A 74 18.31 -11.49 -1.76
N SER A 75 17.38 -11.96 -0.93
CA SER A 75 17.03 -13.38 -0.86
C SER A 75 16.43 -13.90 -2.16
N THR A 76 15.65 -13.07 -2.87
CA THR A 76 15.10 -13.41 -4.18
C THR A 76 16.21 -13.58 -5.23
N ILE A 77 17.17 -12.66 -5.28
CA ILE A 77 18.33 -12.77 -6.19
C ILE A 77 19.14 -14.02 -5.86
N ALA A 78 19.46 -14.26 -4.59
CA ALA A 78 20.19 -15.45 -4.18
C ALA A 78 19.47 -16.74 -4.61
N LYS A 79 18.13 -16.78 -4.49
CA LYS A 79 17.33 -17.91 -4.93
C LYS A 79 17.39 -18.11 -6.46
N ILE A 80 17.34 -17.03 -7.24
CA ILE A 80 17.48 -17.08 -8.71
C ILE A 80 18.87 -17.60 -9.10
N ILE A 81 19.93 -17.20 -8.40
CA ILE A 81 21.28 -17.70 -8.64
C ILE A 81 21.41 -19.20 -8.30
N GLU A 82 20.78 -19.65 -7.21
CA GLU A 82 20.68 -21.07 -6.87
C GLU A 82 20.03 -21.86 -8.01
N LEU A 83 18.85 -21.39 -8.48
CA LEU A 83 18.12 -21.99 -9.60
C LEU A 83 18.95 -22.01 -10.88
N SER A 84 19.69 -20.93 -11.18
CA SER A 84 20.58 -20.84 -12.33
C SER A 84 21.70 -21.89 -12.26
N ASN A 85 22.27 -22.12 -11.08
CA ASN A 85 23.31 -23.14 -10.87
C ASN A 85 22.76 -24.56 -11.07
N VAL A 86 21.54 -24.85 -10.59
CA VAL A 86 20.87 -26.15 -10.82
C VAL A 86 20.62 -26.35 -12.30
N ALA A 87 20.00 -25.36 -12.96
CA ALA A 87 19.72 -25.43 -14.40
C ALA A 87 20.97 -25.69 -15.25
N ARG A 88 22.11 -25.08 -14.87
CA ARG A 88 23.38 -25.24 -15.58
C ARG A 88 24.03 -26.60 -15.37
N LYS A 89 23.89 -27.21 -14.19
CA LYS A 89 24.51 -28.50 -13.85
C LYS A 89 23.66 -29.68 -14.30
N GLU A 90 22.34 -29.58 -14.13
CA GLU A 90 21.41 -30.70 -14.23
C GLU A 90 20.40 -30.52 -15.37
N GLY A 91 20.40 -29.32 -16.00
CA GLY A 91 19.44 -28.96 -17.04
C GLY A 91 18.17 -28.34 -16.52
N LEU A 92 17.39 -27.73 -17.43
CA LEU A 92 16.15 -26.98 -17.07
C LEU A 92 15.08 -27.89 -16.44
N LEU A 93 15.04 -29.17 -16.82
CA LEU A 93 14.06 -30.13 -16.28
C LEU A 93 14.23 -30.36 -14.76
N ALA A 94 15.45 -30.24 -14.24
CA ALA A 94 15.70 -30.38 -12.80
C ALA A 94 15.03 -29.27 -11.95
N LEU A 95 14.70 -28.13 -12.57
CA LEU A 95 14.01 -27.04 -11.90
C LEU A 95 12.58 -27.39 -11.50
N GLU A 96 11.96 -28.40 -12.10
CA GLU A 96 10.59 -28.84 -11.76
C GLU A 96 10.49 -29.30 -10.29
N GLU A 97 11.46 -30.09 -9.84
CA GLU A 97 11.49 -30.56 -8.45
C GLU A 97 11.70 -29.41 -7.46
N VAL A 98 12.58 -28.46 -7.82
CA VAL A 98 12.83 -27.28 -6.99
C VAL A 98 11.59 -26.39 -6.92
N ALA A 99 10.86 -26.23 -8.04
CA ALA A 99 9.65 -25.43 -8.13
C ALA A 99 8.54 -25.92 -7.17
N GLN A 100 8.44 -27.24 -6.96
CA GLN A 100 7.43 -27.79 -6.05
C GLN A 100 7.61 -27.33 -4.59
N ASN A 101 8.84 -26.99 -4.20
CA ASN A 101 9.20 -26.57 -2.84
C ASN A 101 9.24 -25.04 -2.66
N LEU A 102 8.85 -24.27 -3.69
CA LEU A 102 8.82 -22.80 -3.62
C LEU A 102 7.49 -22.30 -3.04
N ASP A 103 7.59 -21.37 -2.11
CA ASP A 103 6.42 -20.66 -1.55
C ASP A 103 5.89 -19.56 -2.50
N ASP A 104 6.74 -19.05 -3.41
CA ASP A 104 6.37 -18.00 -4.37
C ASP A 104 5.71 -18.63 -5.61
N GLU A 105 4.38 -18.54 -5.68
CA GLU A 105 3.58 -19.06 -6.79
C GLU A 105 3.90 -18.38 -8.14
N PHE A 106 4.35 -17.11 -8.13
CA PHE A 106 4.72 -16.40 -9.35
C PHE A 106 6.03 -16.96 -9.94
N MET A 107 7.05 -17.13 -9.09
CA MET A 107 8.33 -17.75 -9.47
C MET A 107 8.11 -19.20 -9.91
N LYS A 108 7.33 -19.97 -9.17
CA LYS A 108 6.97 -21.35 -9.50
C LYS A 108 6.31 -21.47 -10.86
N LYS A 109 5.33 -20.61 -11.16
CA LYS A 109 4.66 -20.59 -12.47
C LYS A 109 5.65 -20.29 -13.60
N GLY A 110 6.55 -19.30 -13.41
CA GLY A 110 7.56 -18.97 -14.39
C GLY A 110 8.51 -20.13 -14.67
N ILE A 111 8.95 -20.84 -13.63
CA ILE A 111 9.82 -22.02 -13.77
C ILE A 111 9.09 -23.13 -14.57
N LEU A 112 7.83 -23.44 -14.23
CA LEU A 112 7.07 -24.48 -14.93
C LEU A 112 6.91 -24.14 -16.42
N LEU A 113 6.65 -22.90 -16.80
CA LEU A 113 6.59 -22.49 -18.20
C LEU A 113 7.93 -22.73 -18.93
N ILE A 114 9.06 -22.50 -18.27
CA ILE A 114 10.38 -22.75 -18.83
C ILE A 114 10.66 -24.24 -19.00
N VAL A 115 10.32 -25.04 -17.99
CA VAL A 115 10.47 -26.49 -18.00
C VAL A 115 9.62 -27.13 -19.09
N ASP A 116 8.41 -26.61 -19.34
CA ASP A 116 7.51 -27.04 -20.43
C ASP A 116 8.02 -26.64 -21.82
N GLY A 117 9.16 -25.94 -21.93
CA GLY A 117 9.75 -25.54 -23.20
C GLY A 117 9.04 -24.38 -23.89
N THR A 118 8.27 -23.56 -23.13
CA THR A 118 7.59 -22.37 -23.66
C THR A 118 8.62 -21.38 -24.20
N GLU A 119 8.33 -20.74 -25.34
CA GLU A 119 9.22 -19.73 -25.93
C GLU A 119 9.44 -18.54 -24.98
N PRO A 120 10.66 -17.98 -24.87
CA PRO A 120 11.00 -16.91 -23.93
C PRO A 120 10.09 -15.68 -24.03
N GLU A 121 9.72 -15.26 -25.24
CA GLU A 121 8.80 -14.13 -25.46
C GLU A 121 7.41 -14.39 -24.90
N LEU A 122 6.94 -15.65 -24.99
CA LEU A 122 5.63 -16.04 -24.44
C LEU A 122 5.69 -16.13 -22.93
N VAL A 123 6.79 -16.66 -22.34
CA VAL A 123 7.02 -16.68 -20.88
C VAL A 123 6.99 -15.24 -20.35
N ARG A 124 7.75 -14.34 -20.97
CA ARG A 124 7.76 -12.90 -20.63
C ARG A 124 6.36 -12.32 -20.68
N GLY A 125 5.65 -12.48 -21.78
CA GLY A 125 4.30 -11.91 -21.97
C GLY A 125 3.28 -12.39 -20.94
N ILE A 126 3.33 -13.69 -20.57
CA ILE A 126 2.42 -14.27 -19.54
C ILE A 126 2.72 -13.66 -18.17
N LEU A 127 4.01 -13.60 -17.77
CA LEU A 127 4.41 -13.10 -16.45
C LEU A 127 4.20 -11.57 -16.33
N GLU A 128 4.52 -10.80 -17.37
CA GLU A 128 4.26 -9.36 -17.41
C GLU A 128 2.76 -9.05 -17.36
N THR A 129 1.93 -9.84 -18.05
CA THR A 129 0.47 -9.68 -17.97
C THR A 129 -0.04 -9.92 -16.55
N GLU A 130 0.47 -10.94 -15.86
CA GLU A 130 0.11 -11.21 -14.47
C GLU A 130 0.57 -10.08 -13.53
N LEU A 131 1.80 -9.58 -13.73
CA LEU A 131 2.37 -8.47 -12.99
C LEU A 131 1.54 -7.18 -13.17
N MET A 132 1.16 -6.84 -14.40
CA MET A 132 0.32 -5.68 -14.70
C MET A 132 -1.06 -5.78 -14.04
N ASN A 133 -1.71 -6.95 -14.12
CA ASN A 133 -3.01 -7.16 -13.47
C ASN A 133 -2.91 -7.11 -11.94
N MET A 134 -1.80 -7.56 -11.36
CA MET A 134 -1.55 -7.42 -9.92
C MET A 134 -1.40 -5.94 -9.54
N ASP A 135 -0.57 -5.20 -10.27
CA ASP A 135 -0.36 -3.76 -10.06
C ASP A 135 -1.67 -2.97 -10.14
N GLU A 136 -2.51 -3.25 -11.16
CA GLU A 136 -3.81 -2.59 -11.33
C GLU A 136 -4.74 -2.85 -10.13
N ARG A 137 -4.80 -4.11 -9.65
CA ARG A 137 -5.60 -4.44 -8.46
C ARG A 137 -5.11 -3.71 -7.21
N HIS A 138 -3.79 -3.65 -6.99
CA HIS A 138 -3.21 -2.98 -5.83
C HIS A 138 -3.40 -1.46 -5.91
N ARG A 139 -3.22 -0.86 -7.08
CA ARG A 139 -3.51 0.57 -7.32
C ARG A 139 -4.97 0.91 -7.12
N SER A 140 -5.89 0.03 -7.49
CA SER A 140 -7.32 0.24 -7.24
C SER A 140 -7.62 0.35 -5.75
N VAL A 141 -7.01 -0.50 -4.92
CA VAL A 141 -7.16 -0.43 -3.45
C VAL A 141 -6.57 0.87 -2.89
N ALA A 142 -5.37 1.27 -3.33
CA ALA A 142 -4.77 2.54 -2.91
C ALA A 142 -5.62 3.75 -3.34
N GLY A 143 -6.11 3.75 -4.58
CA GLY A 143 -6.97 4.78 -5.17
C GLY A 143 -8.31 4.94 -4.43
N PHE A 144 -8.84 3.88 -3.87
CA PHE A 144 -10.02 3.93 -3.00
C PHE A 144 -9.78 4.84 -1.77
N PHE A 145 -8.65 4.71 -1.09
CA PHE A 145 -8.31 5.56 0.05
C PHE A 145 -7.96 6.98 -0.37
N GLU A 146 -7.36 7.18 -1.54
CA GLU A 146 -7.11 8.52 -2.10
C GLU A 146 -8.43 9.25 -2.41
N THR A 147 -9.40 8.54 -2.96
CA THR A 147 -10.73 9.09 -3.22
C THR A 147 -11.40 9.49 -1.90
N TRP A 148 -11.31 8.65 -0.87
CA TRP A 148 -11.87 8.99 0.44
C TRP A 148 -11.12 10.16 1.10
N ALA A 149 -9.80 10.24 0.93
CA ALA A 149 -9.01 11.38 1.39
C ALA A 149 -9.45 12.70 0.74
N ALA A 150 -9.85 12.67 -0.53
CA ALA A 150 -10.39 13.84 -1.22
C ALA A 150 -11.82 14.19 -0.77
N LEU A 151 -12.66 13.19 -0.53
CA LEU A 151 -14.05 13.38 -0.11
C LEU A 151 -14.17 13.89 1.33
N GLY A 152 -13.27 13.51 2.24
CA GLY A 152 -13.30 13.95 3.64
C GLY A 152 -13.40 15.48 3.80
N PRO A 153 -12.40 16.24 3.32
CA PRO A 153 -12.41 17.71 3.38
C PRO A 153 -13.55 18.33 2.56
N ALA A 154 -13.93 17.73 1.42
CA ALA A 154 -15.04 18.23 0.61
C ALA A 154 -16.37 18.21 1.38
N TRP A 155 -16.68 17.10 2.07
CA TRP A 155 -17.85 17.01 2.94
C TRP A 155 -17.69 17.82 4.22
N GLY A 156 -16.46 18.01 4.70
CA GLY A 156 -16.16 18.96 5.79
C GLY A 156 -16.54 20.37 5.42
N MET A 157 -16.22 20.83 4.22
CA MET A 157 -16.59 22.15 3.71
C MET A 157 -18.10 22.30 3.52
N ILE A 158 -18.79 21.27 3.03
CA ILE A 158 -20.26 21.25 2.96
C ILE A 158 -20.86 21.48 4.36
N GLY A 159 -20.34 20.79 5.37
CA GLY A 159 -20.78 20.94 6.75
C GLY A 159 -20.50 22.33 7.31
N THR A 160 -19.36 22.93 6.97
CA THR A 160 -19.07 24.33 7.31
C THR A 160 -20.12 25.27 6.78
N LEU A 161 -20.49 25.14 5.50
CA LEU A 161 -21.52 25.97 4.87
C LEU A 161 -22.89 25.76 5.53
N ILE A 162 -23.26 24.53 5.84
CA ILE A 162 -24.51 24.21 6.56
C ILE A 162 -24.53 24.88 7.94
N GLY A 163 -23.44 24.77 8.73
CA GLY A 163 -23.32 25.41 10.02
C GLY A 163 -23.44 26.94 9.97
N LEU A 164 -22.75 27.56 8.99
CA LEU A 164 -22.80 29.01 8.77
C LEU A 164 -24.20 29.47 8.35
N VAL A 165 -24.88 28.76 7.45
CA VAL A 165 -26.25 29.08 7.04
C VAL A 165 -27.21 29.02 8.22
N ASN A 166 -27.10 27.99 9.07
CA ASN A 166 -27.93 27.89 10.28
C ASN A 166 -27.63 29.04 11.25
N MET A 167 -26.36 29.35 11.49
CA MET A 167 -25.94 30.47 12.32
C MET A 167 -26.53 31.80 11.84
N LEU A 168 -26.50 32.06 10.51
CA LEU A 168 -27.04 33.29 9.93
C LEU A 168 -28.56 33.39 10.02
N LYS A 169 -29.28 32.26 10.00
CA LYS A 169 -30.73 32.23 10.18
C LYS A 169 -31.15 32.62 11.60
N ASP A 170 -30.36 32.21 12.56
CA ASP A 170 -30.69 32.33 13.98
C ASP A 170 -29.87 33.41 14.70
N LEU A 171 -29.39 34.44 13.96
CA LEU A 171 -28.55 35.53 14.49
C LEU A 171 -29.17 36.29 15.69
N GLN A 172 -30.50 36.30 15.79
CA GLN A 172 -31.21 36.95 16.90
C GLN A 172 -31.23 36.08 18.17
N ASP A 173 -31.01 34.77 18.05
CA ASP A 173 -30.89 33.83 19.16
C ASP A 173 -29.43 33.53 19.48
N SER A 174 -28.88 34.23 20.48
CA SER A 174 -27.49 34.04 20.88
C SER A 174 -27.18 32.61 21.35
N SER A 175 -28.19 31.82 21.76
CA SER A 175 -27.99 30.43 22.20
C SER A 175 -27.76 29.47 21.03
N ALA A 176 -28.23 29.79 19.83
CA ALA A 176 -28.09 28.99 18.60
C ALA A 176 -26.77 29.23 17.87
N ILE A 177 -26.13 30.39 18.09
CA ILE A 177 -24.87 30.76 17.39
C ILE A 177 -23.72 29.78 17.70
N GLY A 178 -23.55 29.47 19.00
CA GLY A 178 -22.46 28.57 19.45
C GLY A 178 -22.51 27.18 18.83
N PRO A 179 -23.63 26.44 18.93
CA PRO A 179 -23.81 25.13 18.33
C PRO A 179 -23.60 25.12 16.81
N SER A 180 -24.14 26.09 16.07
CA SER A 180 -24.01 26.20 14.62
C SER A 180 -22.57 26.46 14.19
N MET A 181 -21.84 27.30 14.94
CA MET A 181 -20.42 27.54 14.71
C MET A 181 -19.58 26.30 15.03
N ALA A 182 -19.91 25.56 16.10
CA ALA A 182 -19.23 24.30 16.44
C ALA A 182 -19.39 23.30 15.31
N THR A 183 -20.59 23.12 14.76
CA THR A 183 -20.83 22.23 13.61
C THR A 183 -19.98 22.65 12.40
N ALA A 184 -19.90 23.95 12.08
CA ALA A 184 -19.08 24.45 10.98
C ALA A 184 -17.58 24.12 11.16
N LEU A 185 -17.04 24.25 12.36
CA LEU A 185 -15.63 23.99 12.63
C LEU A 185 -15.32 22.50 12.74
N LEU A 186 -16.18 21.72 13.40
CA LEU A 186 -15.93 20.31 13.64
C LEU A 186 -16.07 19.46 12.37
N THR A 187 -16.94 19.81 11.44
CA THR A 187 -17.01 19.14 10.14
C THR A 187 -15.71 19.28 9.36
N THR A 188 -15.09 20.46 9.37
CA THR A 188 -13.79 20.68 8.75
C THR A 188 -12.67 19.91 9.45
N LEU A 189 -12.68 19.90 10.78
CA LEU A 189 -11.74 19.10 11.58
C LEU A 189 -11.84 17.61 11.23
N TYR A 190 -13.05 17.04 11.26
CA TYR A 190 -13.25 15.62 10.95
C TYR A 190 -12.84 15.27 9.52
N GLY A 191 -13.18 16.14 8.54
CA GLY A 191 -12.75 15.96 7.16
C GLY A 191 -11.24 15.91 7.01
N SER A 192 -10.54 16.81 7.72
CA SER A 192 -9.09 16.86 7.73
C SER A 192 -8.45 15.63 8.40
N LEU A 193 -9.04 15.14 9.49
CA LEU A 193 -8.58 13.92 10.18
C LEU A 193 -8.76 12.69 9.30
N ILE A 194 -9.92 12.53 8.65
CA ILE A 194 -10.16 11.43 7.71
C ILE A 194 -9.10 11.44 6.59
N ALA A 195 -8.86 12.60 5.97
CA ALA A 195 -7.94 12.71 4.85
C ALA A 195 -6.48 12.48 5.25
N ASN A 196 -5.98 13.30 6.17
CA ASN A 196 -4.55 13.43 6.40
C ASN A 196 -4.01 12.46 7.43
N TRP A 197 -4.83 12.04 8.38
CA TRP A 197 -4.39 11.15 9.44
C TRP A 197 -4.74 9.69 9.18
N PHE A 198 -5.82 9.40 8.45
CA PHE A 198 -6.26 8.04 8.18
C PHE A 198 -6.00 7.63 6.72
N CYS A 199 -6.67 8.25 5.76
CA CYS A 199 -6.68 7.78 4.38
C CYS A 199 -5.34 7.94 3.66
N THR A 200 -4.71 9.12 3.75
CA THR A 200 -3.45 9.40 3.05
C THR A 200 -2.29 8.49 3.49
N PRO A 201 -2.04 8.25 4.80
CA PRO A 201 -1.00 7.31 5.21
C PRO A 201 -1.25 5.89 4.74
N ILE A 202 -2.51 5.43 4.73
CA ILE A 202 -2.88 4.10 4.25
C ILE A 202 -2.63 3.99 2.75
N ALA A 203 -3.09 4.96 1.95
CA ALA A 203 -2.89 4.97 0.51
C ALA A 203 -1.40 4.95 0.15
N ASN A 204 -0.59 5.78 0.80
CA ASN A 204 0.85 5.85 0.57
C ASN A 204 1.54 4.53 0.94
N LYS A 205 1.16 3.91 2.05
CA LYS A 205 1.74 2.63 2.46
C LYS A 205 1.39 1.51 1.48
N LEU A 206 0.16 1.45 1.00
CA LEU A 206 -0.26 0.48 -0.01
C LEU A 206 0.49 0.68 -1.33
N LYS A 207 0.72 1.93 -1.76
CA LYS A 207 1.52 2.24 -2.96
C LYS A 207 2.98 1.83 -2.79
N GLU A 208 3.57 2.10 -1.64
CA GLU A 208 4.94 1.68 -1.34
C GLU A 208 5.08 0.16 -1.40
N GLN A 209 4.18 -0.57 -0.75
CA GLN A 209 4.17 -2.03 -0.77
C GLN A 209 4.01 -2.59 -2.18
N ASN A 210 3.09 -2.01 -2.96
CA ASN A 210 2.90 -2.39 -4.36
C ASN A 210 4.15 -2.16 -5.20
N SER A 211 4.83 -1.03 -5.02
CA SER A 211 6.07 -0.71 -5.75
C SER A 211 7.19 -1.72 -5.44
N ILE A 212 7.34 -2.11 -4.18
CA ILE A 212 8.33 -3.10 -3.75
C ILE A 212 8.02 -4.48 -4.34
N GLU A 213 6.76 -4.91 -4.28
CA GLU A 213 6.33 -6.19 -4.83
C GLU A 213 6.47 -6.23 -6.36
N TYR A 214 6.13 -5.13 -7.04
CA TYR A 214 6.29 -4.99 -8.48
C TYR A 214 7.75 -5.16 -8.89
N GLN A 215 8.67 -4.44 -8.24
CA GLN A 215 10.11 -4.53 -8.51
C GLN A 215 10.65 -5.95 -8.26
N LEU A 216 10.20 -6.61 -7.20
CA LEU A 216 10.61 -7.98 -6.89
C LEU A 216 10.19 -8.96 -7.99
N LYS A 217 8.97 -8.82 -8.51
CA LYS A 217 8.48 -9.67 -9.59
C LYS A 217 9.18 -9.38 -10.93
N GLU A 218 9.57 -8.12 -11.19
CA GLU A 218 10.42 -7.80 -12.35
C GLU A 218 11.77 -8.50 -12.26
N ILE A 219 12.40 -8.51 -11.07
CA ILE A 219 13.65 -9.26 -10.83
C ILE A 219 13.45 -10.75 -11.14
N VAL A 220 12.32 -11.32 -10.71
CA VAL A 220 12.00 -12.74 -10.99
C VAL A 220 11.87 -12.98 -12.50
N ILE A 221 11.14 -12.14 -13.23
CA ILE A 221 10.97 -12.27 -14.70
C ILE A 221 12.33 -12.26 -15.39
N GLU A 222 13.15 -11.23 -15.13
CA GLU A 222 14.45 -11.10 -15.77
C GLU A 222 15.41 -12.25 -15.39
N GLY A 223 15.38 -12.69 -14.14
CA GLY A 223 16.18 -13.83 -13.68
C GLY A 223 15.79 -15.13 -14.35
N LEU A 224 14.51 -15.42 -14.44
CA LEU A 224 13.99 -16.63 -15.08
C LEU A 224 14.29 -16.68 -16.58
N LEU A 225 14.12 -15.55 -17.28
CA LEU A 225 14.47 -15.47 -18.72
C LEU A 225 15.98 -15.62 -18.95
N SER A 226 16.81 -15.09 -18.06
CA SER A 226 18.26 -15.27 -18.12
C SER A 226 18.66 -16.74 -17.88
N ILE A 227 17.97 -17.46 -16.99
CA ILE A 227 18.15 -18.90 -16.78
C ILE A 227 17.76 -19.67 -18.05
N GLN A 228 16.62 -19.34 -18.64
CA GLN A 228 16.14 -19.98 -19.87
C GLN A 228 17.12 -19.77 -21.04
N ALA A 229 17.72 -18.57 -21.13
CA ALA A 229 18.75 -18.25 -22.13
C ALA A 229 20.10 -18.93 -21.89
N GLY A 230 20.28 -19.62 -20.74
CA GLY A 230 21.53 -20.29 -20.39
C GLY A 230 22.68 -19.34 -20.04
N GLU A 231 22.35 -18.11 -19.59
CA GLU A 231 23.35 -17.12 -19.17
C GLU A 231 24.22 -17.62 -17.99
N ASN A 232 25.41 -17.09 -17.86
CA ASN A 232 26.30 -17.44 -16.75
C ASN A 232 25.71 -16.89 -15.41
N PRO A 233 25.65 -17.69 -14.33
CA PRO A 233 25.13 -17.25 -13.04
C PRO A 233 25.74 -15.94 -12.52
N ARG A 234 27.04 -15.70 -12.75
CA ARG A 234 27.68 -14.42 -12.40
C ARG A 234 27.16 -13.23 -13.21
N VAL A 235 26.82 -13.46 -14.48
CA VAL A 235 26.23 -12.41 -15.35
C VAL A 235 24.81 -12.12 -14.91
N ILE A 236 24.03 -13.16 -14.59
CA ILE A 236 22.67 -13.03 -14.03
C ILE A 236 22.70 -12.21 -12.75
N GLU A 237 23.62 -12.52 -11.85
CA GLU A 237 23.78 -11.81 -10.58
C GLU A 237 24.05 -10.31 -10.79
N GLU A 238 25.04 -9.95 -11.63
CA GLU A 238 25.35 -8.55 -11.94
C GLU A 238 24.15 -7.83 -12.60
N LYS A 239 23.44 -8.51 -13.49
CA LYS A 239 22.23 -8.00 -14.12
C LYS A 239 21.14 -7.71 -13.07
N LEU A 240 20.87 -8.65 -12.17
CA LEU A 240 19.84 -8.52 -11.15
C LEU A 240 20.25 -7.52 -10.03
N LYS A 241 21.53 -7.44 -9.68
CA LYS A 241 22.03 -6.39 -8.77
C LYS A 241 21.79 -4.97 -9.31
N SER A 242 21.64 -4.79 -10.64
CA SER A 242 21.34 -3.48 -11.21
C SER A 242 19.95 -2.92 -10.81
N PHE A 243 19.01 -3.79 -10.43
CA PHE A 243 17.71 -3.40 -9.90
C PHE A 243 17.77 -2.87 -8.46
N LEU A 244 18.88 -3.10 -7.76
CA LEU A 244 19.03 -2.70 -6.36
C LEU A 244 19.61 -1.30 -6.24
N ALA A 245 19.19 -0.59 -5.18
CA ALA A 245 19.82 0.66 -4.79
C ALA A 245 21.31 0.43 -4.42
N PRO A 246 22.22 1.42 -4.62
CA PRO A 246 23.65 1.25 -4.37
C PRO A 246 24.00 0.73 -2.96
N ALA A 247 23.25 1.17 -1.95
CA ALA A 247 23.44 0.71 -0.56
C ALA A 247 23.17 -0.78 -0.39
N SER A 248 22.11 -1.30 -1.02
CA SER A 248 21.73 -2.71 -0.96
C SER A 248 22.66 -3.61 -1.78
N ARG A 249 23.24 -3.10 -2.88
CA ARG A 249 24.28 -3.82 -3.66
C ARG A 249 25.53 -4.12 -2.82
N ASN A 250 25.98 -3.11 -2.06
CA ASN A 250 27.17 -3.24 -1.22
C ASN A 250 26.96 -4.23 -0.07
N ALA A 251 25.74 -4.30 0.50
CA ALA A 251 25.43 -5.26 1.55
C ALA A 251 25.54 -6.72 1.05
N LEU A 252 24.99 -7.03 -0.12
CA LEU A 252 25.10 -8.37 -0.73
C LEU A 252 26.55 -8.75 -1.06
N SER A 253 27.37 -7.79 -1.55
CA SER A 253 28.77 -8.04 -1.85
C SER A 253 29.63 -8.31 -0.61
N THR A 254 29.21 -7.81 0.56
CA THR A 254 29.95 -7.98 1.83
C THR A 254 29.64 -9.34 2.49
N GLU A 255 28.42 -9.86 2.30
CA GLU A 255 28.05 -11.20 2.80
C GLU A 255 28.77 -12.32 2.03
N GLU A 256 29.05 -12.15 0.73
CA GLU A 256 29.80 -13.09 -0.08
C GLU A 256 31.31 -13.08 0.25
N GLY A 257 31.88 -11.94 0.64
CA GLY A 257 33.28 -11.80 1.03
C GLY A 257 33.62 -12.29 2.45
N GLY A 258 32.60 -12.51 3.28
CA GLY A 258 32.75 -12.99 4.67
C GLY A 258 32.74 -14.52 4.84
N GLY A 259 32.52 -15.27 3.77
CA GLY A 259 32.46 -16.75 3.79
C GLY A 259 33.77 -17.47 3.46
N GLU A 260 34.83 -16.75 3.11
CA GLU A 260 36.18 -17.30 2.81
C GLU A 260 37.23 -16.76 3.77
N ALA A 261 37.08 -17.03 5.07
CA ALA A 261 38.17 -16.83 6.05
C ALA A 261 38.15 -17.95 7.10
#